data_511ddc09e738338285e95fdde0c4faa7
#
_entry.id   511ddc09e738338285e95fdde0c4faa7
#
_cell.length_a   1.000
_cell.length_b   1.000
_cell.length_c   1.000
_cell.angle_alpha   90.00
_cell.angle_beta   90.00
_cell.angle_gamma   90.00
#
_symmetry.space_group_name_H-M   'P 1'
#
loop_
_entity.id
_entity.type
_entity.pdbx_description
1 polymer ?
#
loop_
_entity_poly.entity_id
_entity_poly.type
_entity_poly.pdbx_seq_one_letter_code
_entity_poly.pdbx_strand_id
1 'polypeptide(L)'
;MIKDLGTEIEKDLTLLGATAVEDALQLRVKETITRLLQADIKVWMITGDKLETAENIGLMAGIVTHEMKTFYIKDVNKDNFYTKGKELRKRVENYSKSGDKQIAIVFDMRSVGKSYSS
;
A
#
# COMPACT_ATOMS: atom_id res chain seq x y z
N MET A 1 -26.84 5.32 -15.83
CA MET A 1 -26.50 6.41 -16.77
C MET A 1 -25.06 6.38 -17.26
N ILE A 2 -24.01 6.46 -16.44
CA ILE A 2 -22.61 6.39 -16.94
C ILE A 2 -22.24 4.99 -17.46
N LYS A 3 -22.72 3.92 -16.82
CA LYS A 3 -22.47 2.53 -17.25
C LYS A 3 -23.15 2.20 -18.59
N ASP A 4 -24.34 2.77 -18.82
CA ASP A 4 -25.10 2.52 -20.05
C ASP A 4 -24.45 3.20 -21.25
N LEU A 5 -23.90 4.43 -21.06
CA LEU A 5 -23.14 5.15 -22.09
C LEU A 5 -21.87 4.42 -22.49
N GLY A 6 -21.14 3.81 -21.54
CA GLY A 6 -19.97 2.98 -21.83
C GLY A 6 -20.30 1.81 -22.75
N THR A 7 -21.36 1.07 -22.42
CA THR A 7 -21.80 -0.10 -23.22
C THR A 7 -22.29 0.31 -24.63
N GLU A 8 -22.78 1.52 -24.80
CA GLU A 8 -23.25 2.02 -26.09
C GLU A 8 -22.08 2.47 -27.00
N ILE A 9 -21.02 3.00 -26.41
CA ILE A 9 -19.81 3.44 -27.13
C ILE A 9 -18.89 2.26 -27.48
N GLU A 10 -18.82 1.25 -26.64
CA GLU A 10 -17.95 0.07 -26.79
C GLU A 10 -18.50 -0.99 -27.75
N LYS A 11 -19.12 -0.57 -28.86
CA LYS A 11 -19.61 -1.46 -29.91
C LYS A 11 -18.72 -1.32 -31.15
N ASP A 12 -18.59 -2.43 -31.85
CA ASP A 12 -17.89 -2.51 -33.16
C ASP A 12 -16.43 -2.02 -33.12
N LEU A 13 -15.78 -2.19 -31.96
CA LEU A 13 -14.37 -1.83 -31.78
C LEU A 13 -13.46 -2.85 -32.42
N THR A 14 -12.41 -2.37 -33.08
CA THR A 14 -11.30 -3.21 -33.57
C THR A 14 -10.15 -3.13 -32.58
N LEU A 15 -9.73 -4.30 -32.05
CA LEU A 15 -8.57 -4.35 -31.17
C LEU A 15 -7.30 -4.04 -31.97
N LEU A 16 -6.68 -2.90 -31.71
CA LEU A 16 -5.42 -2.49 -32.34
C LEU A 16 -4.19 -3.04 -31.61
N GLY A 17 -4.28 -3.24 -30.31
CA GLY A 17 -3.19 -3.73 -29.47
C GLY A 17 -3.41 -3.39 -28.00
N ALA A 18 -2.44 -3.76 -27.18
CA ALA A 18 -2.38 -3.44 -25.77
C ALA A 18 -1.03 -2.77 -25.43
N THR A 19 -1.06 -1.80 -24.56
CA THR A 19 0.14 -1.19 -23.97
C THR A 19 0.19 -1.51 -22.48
N ALA A 20 1.38 -1.75 -21.96
CA ALA A 20 1.62 -1.95 -20.54
C ALA A 20 2.71 -1.00 -20.07
N VAL A 21 2.52 -0.47 -18.86
CA VAL A 21 3.52 0.34 -18.17
C VAL A 21 3.78 -0.33 -16.82
N GLU A 22 5.04 -0.55 -16.51
CA GLU A 22 5.48 -1.08 -15.23
C GLU A 22 6.24 0.01 -14.48
N ASP A 23 5.89 0.22 -13.21
CA ASP A 23 6.63 1.14 -12.35
C ASP A 23 7.99 0.55 -12.01
N ALA A 24 9.04 1.33 -12.28
CA ALA A 24 10.41 0.95 -11.97
C ALA A 24 10.98 1.92 -10.93
N LEU A 25 11.71 1.37 -9.97
CA LEU A 25 12.48 2.20 -9.03
C LEU A 25 13.64 2.86 -9.74
N GLN A 26 13.95 4.09 -9.32
CA GLN A 26 15.18 4.75 -9.75
C GLN A 26 16.42 3.95 -9.31
N LEU A 27 17.49 4.15 -10.04
CA LEU A 27 18.77 3.51 -9.73
C LEU A 27 19.20 3.83 -8.28
N ARG A 28 19.66 2.81 -7.55
CA ARG A 28 20.18 2.91 -6.17
C ARG A 28 19.16 3.23 -5.07
N VAL A 29 17.87 3.26 -5.34
CA VAL A 29 16.83 3.49 -4.31
C VAL A 29 16.92 2.44 -3.21
N LYS A 30 16.95 1.17 -3.56
CA LYS A 30 17.05 0.07 -2.59
C LYS A 30 18.29 0.17 -1.71
N GLU A 31 19.44 0.45 -2.31
CA GLU A 31 20.70 0.61 -1.58
C GLU A 31 20.63 1.80 -0.59
N THR A 32 20.08 2.91 -1.03
CA THR A 32 19.92 4.11 -0.21
C THR A 32 18.99 3.84 0.98
N ILE A 33 17.84 3.22 0.73
CA ILE A 33 16.89 2.87 1.80
C ILE A 33 17.53 1.90 2.79
N THR A 34 18.26 0.89 2.32
CA THR A 34 18.98 -0.04 3.19
C THR A 34 19.96 0.69 4.12
N ARG A 35 20.72 1.64 3.59
CA ARG A 35 21.65 2.45 4.41
C ARG A 35 20.93 3.33 5.43
N LEU A 36 19.79 3.91 5.06
CA LEU A 36 18.97 4.69 6.00
C LEU A 36 18.45 3.82 7.15
N LEU A 37 17.94 2.64 6.83
CA LEU A 37 17.46 1.69 7.85
C LEU A 37 18.60 1.19 8.75
N GLN A 38 19.79 0.95 8.22
CA GLN A 38 20.97 0.59 9.01
C GLN A 38 21.43 1.72 9.95
N ALA A 39 21.17 2.98 9.58
CA ALA A 39 21.39 4.14 10.43
C ALA A 39 20.24 4.39 11.44
N ASP A 40 19.34 3.44 11.63
CA ASP A 40 18.12 3.53 12.46
C ASP A 40 17.17 4.67 12.06
N ILE A 41 17.20 5.08 10.80
CA ILE A 41 16.27 6.08 10.25
C ILE A 41 15.00 5.35 9.81
N LYS A 42 13.85 5.78 10.34
CA LYS A 42 12.55 5.22 9.97
C LYS A 42 12.14 5.72 8.58
N VAL A 43 11.88 4.80 7.67
CA VAL A 43 11.45 5.09 6.30
C VAL A 43 9.97 4.73 6.14
N TRP A 44 9.20 5.65 5.58
CA TRP A 44 7.78 5.47 5.31
C TRP A 44 7.53 5.69 3.83
N MET A 45 6.70 4.86 3.23
CA MET A 45 6.24 5.04 1.87
C MET A 45 4.78 5.49 1.88
N ILE A 46 4.51 6.61 1.20
CA ILE A 46 3.16 7.16 1.02
C ILE A 46 2.90 7.21 -0.47
N THR A 47 1.83 6.57 -0.92
CA THR A 47 1.45 6.47 -2.33
C THR A 47 -0.06 6.55 -2.51
N GLY A 48 -0.49 7.01 -3.68
CA GLY A 48 -1.88 6.98 -4.12
C GLY A 48 -2.26 5.70 -4.88
N ASP A 49 -1.33 4.76 -5.04
CA ASP A 49 -1.52 3.53 -5.78
C ASP A 49 -2.43 2.53 -5.07
N LYS A 50 -2.83 1.50 -5.80
CA LYS A 50 -3.52 0.36 -5.20
C LYS A 50 -2.60 -0.37 -4.23
N LEU A 51 -3.20 -1.02 -3.24
CA LEU A 51 -2.49 -1.75 -2.18
C LEU A 51 -1.45 -2.73 -2.74
N GLU A 52 -1.81 -3.52 -3.73
CA GLU A 52 -0.93 -4.52 -4.36
C GLU A 52 0.30 -3.88 -5.03
N THR A 53 0.09 -2.74 -5.72
CA THR A 53 1.19 -1.98 -6.33
C THR A 53 2.11 -1.40 -5.26
N ALA A 54 1.53 -0.82 -4.20
CA ALA A 54 2.28 -0.28 -3.07
C ALA A 54 3.13 -1.35 -2.38
N GLU A 55 2.60 -2.55 -2.17
CA GLU A 55 3.34 -3.67 -1.59
C GLU A 55 4.52 -4.09 -2.47
N ASN A 56 4.30 -4.24 -3.77
CA ASN A 56 5.35 -4.60 -4.71
C ASN A 56 6.48 -3.55 -4.71
N ILE A 57 6.12 -2.27 -4.76
CA ILE A 57 7.10 -1.18 -4.68
C ILE A 57 7.84 -1.20 -3.34
N GLY A 58 7.15 -1.44 -2.24
CA GLY A 58 7.74 -1.58 -0.90
C GLY A 58 8.76 -2.72 -0.81
N LEU A 59 8.46 -3.86 -1.42
CA LEU A 59 9.37 -5.00 -1.53
C LEU A 59 10.58 -4.68 -2.41
N MET A 60 10.35 -4.11 -3.59
CA MET A 60 11.42 -3.72 -4.52
C MET A 60 12.37 -2.68 -3.89
N ALA A 61 11.81 -1.72 -3.16
CA ALA A 61 12.56 -0.70 -2.46
C ALA A 61 13.30 -1.20 -1.21
N GLY A 62 12.98 -2.39 -0.71
CA GLY A 62 13.57 -2.95 0.50
C GLY A 62 13.04 -2.33 1.80
N ILE A 63 11.91 -1.61 1.74
CA ILE A 63 11.20 -1.13 2.94
C ILE A 63 10.49 -2.30 3.63
N VAL A 64 9.93 -3.21 2.84
CA VAL A 64 9.32 -4.46 3.29
C VAL A 64 10.17 -5.61 2.78
N THR A 65 10.32 -6.69 3.58
CA THR A 65 11.00 -7.93 3.18
C THR A 65 10.07 -9.11 3.34
N HIS A 66 10.36 -10.22 2.67
CA HIS A 66 9.57 -11.45 2.79
C HIS A 66 9.63 -12.07 4.20
N GLU A 67 10.62 -11.70 5.01
CA GLU A 67 10.79 -12.17 6.38
C GLU A 67 9.91 -11.40 7.36
N MET A 68 9.48 -10.19 6.99
CA MET A 68 8.61 -9.36 7.82
C MET A 68 7.19 -9.89 7.86
N LYS A 69 6.60 -9.90 9.05
CA LYS A 69 5.16 -10.11 9.18
C LYS A 69 4.40 -8.83 8.82
N THR A 70 3.63 -8.87 7.76
CA THR A 70 2.80 -7.72 7.34
C THR A 70 1.46 -7.72 8.06
N PHE A 71 1.12 -6.59 8.64
CA PHE A 71 -0.19 -6.29 9.23
C PHE A 71 -0.90 -5.24 8.40
N TYR A 72 -2.17 -5.49 8.07
CA TYR A 72 -2.99 -4.59 7.27
C TYR A 72 -4.02 -3.90 8.11
N ILE A 73 -4.18 -2.60 7.90
CA ILE A 73 -5.32 -1.82 8.35
C ILE A 73 -6.07 -1.33 7.10
N LYS A 74 -7.23 -1.91 6.85
CA LYS A 74 -8.10 -1.57 5.71
C LYS A 74 -9.33 -0.81 6.19
N ASP A 75 -9.94 -0.07 5.27
CA ASP A 75 -11.19 0.66 5.51
C ASP A 75 -11.11 1.62 6.71
N VAL A 76 -10.01 2.36 6.80
CA VAL A 76 -9.82 3.34 7.87
C VAL A 76 -10.58 4.61 7.52
N ASN A 77 -11.38 5.09 8.45
CA ASN A 77 -12.07 6.36 8.39
C ASN A 77 -11.89 7.13 9.71
N LYS A 78 -12.41 8.36 9.78
CA LYS A 78 -12.27 9.21 10.97
C LYS A 78 -12.88 8.58 12.23
N ASP A 79 -13.98 7.82 12.07
CA ASP A 79 -14.75 7.27 13.20
C ASP A 79 -14.11 6.00 13.77
N ASN A 80 -13.46 5.20 12.93
CA ASN A 80 -12.89 3.91 13.33
C ASN A 80 -11.36 3.91 13.50
N PHE A 81 -10.66 5.00 13.14
CA PHE A 81 -9.20 5.10 13.17
C PHE A 81 -8.62 4.68 14.54
N TYR A 82 -9.17 5.23 15.61
CA TYR A 82 -8.68 4.95 16.97
C TYR A 82 -8.91 3.50 17.39
N THR A 83 -10.08 2.96 17.07
CA THR A 83 -10.44 1.56 17.40
C THR A 83 -9.56 0.57 16.63
N LYS A 84 -9.42 0.76 15.32
CA LYS A 84 -8.55 -0.07 14.48
C LYS A 84 -7.08 0.05 14.88
N GLY A 85 -6.62 1.24 15.28
CA GLY A 85 -5.28 1.44 15.79
C GLY A 85 -4.99 0.66 17.08
N LYS A 86 -5.94 0.67 18.03
CA LYS A 86 -5.83 -0.14 19.25
C LYS A 86 -5.82 -1.63 18.98
N GLU A 87 -6.66 -2.09 18.07
CA GLU A 87 -6.72 -3.49 17.67
C GLU A 87 -5.42 -3.94 17.02
N LEU A 88 -4.89 -3.14 16.09
CA LEU A 88 -3.57 -3.40 15.48
C LEU A 88 -2.49 -3.49 16.54
N ARG A 89 -2.42 -2.52 17.45
CA ARG A 89 -1.43 -2.50 18.53
C ARG A 89 -1.42 -3.80 19.31
N LYS A 90 -2.60 -4.29 19.74
CA LYS A 90 -2.72 -5.57 20.44
C LYS A 90 -2.18 -6.75 19.61
N ARG A 91 -2.50 -6.78 18.31
CA ARG A 91 -2.03 -7.83 17.39
C ARG A 91 -0.52 -7.81 17.25
N VAL A 92 0.08 -6.64 17.11
CA VAL A 92 1.53 -6.43 17.00
C VAL A 92 2.22 -6.81 18.31
N GLU A 93 1.72 -6.34 19.47
CA GLU A 93 2.26 -6.69 20.78
C GLU A 93 2.25 -8.20 21.04
N ASN A 94 1.16 -8.87 20.68
CA ASN A 94 1.07 -10.32 20.83
C ASN A 94 2.06 -11.06 19.94
N TYR A 95 2.30 -10.55 18.73
CA TYR A 95 3.28 -11.13 17.80
C TYR A 95 4.72 -10.89 18.28
N SER A 96 5.03 -9.71 18.78
CA SER A 96 6.36 -9.34 19.28
C SER A 96 6.76 -10.11 20.55
N LYS A 97 5.81 -10.57 21.35
CA LYS A 97 6.10 -11.41 22.53
C LYS A 97 6.79 -12.76 22.18
N SER A 98 6.69 -13.20 20.95
CA SER A 98 7.29 -14.46 20.49
C SER A 98 8.73 -14.33 19.95
N GLY A 99 9.39 -13.19 20.18
CA GLY A 99 10.79 -12.94 19.80
C GLY A 99 10.98 -11.61 19.03
N ASP A 100 12.22 -11.29 18.73
CA ASP A 100 12.60 -10.09 17.96
C ASP A 100 12.27 -10.31 16.48
N LYS A 101 11.04 -9.99 16.11
CA LYS A 101 10.51 -10.21 14.76
C LYS A 101 10.25 -8.88 14.08
N GLN A 102 10.76 -8.77 12.87
CA GLN A 102 10.51 -7.61 12.03
C GLN A 102 9.06 -7.60 11.53
N ILE A 103 8.44 -6.43 11.56
CA ILE A 103 7.05 -6.23 11.15
C ILE A 103 6.95 -5.10 10.14
N ALA A 104 6.02 -5.25 9.22
CA ALA A 104 5.57 -4.20 8.32
C ALA A 104 4.10 -3.87 8.59
N ILE A 105 3.73 -2.61 8.52
CA ILE A 105 2.36 -2.15 8.67
C ILE A 105 1.94 -1.44 7.41
N VAL A 106 0.84 -1.88 6.83
CA VAL A 106 0.26 -1.31 5.61
C VAL A 106 -1.11 -0.72 5.92
N PHE A 107 -1.25 0.59 5.64
CA PHE A 107 -2.50 1.32 5.83
C PHE A 107 -3.17 1.58 4.48
N ASP A 108 -4.40 1.13 4.32
CA ASP A 108 -5.26 1.52 3.20
C ASP A 108 -6.21 2.65 3.66
N MET A 109 -5.91 3.88 3.22
CA MET A 109 -6.66 5.08 3.60
C MET A 109 -7.66 5.53 2.54
N ARG A 110 -8.05 4.70 1.58
CA ARG A 110 -8.96 5.07 0.49
C ARG A 110 -10.34 5.57 0.97
N SER A 111 -10.71 5.28 2.19
CA SER A 111 -12.00 5.69 2.76
C SER A 111 -12.03 7.12 3.31
N VAL A 112 -10.88 7.76 3.51
CA VAL A 112 -10.82 9.10 4.13
C VAL A 112 -11.10 10.22 3.12
N GLY A 113 -10.94 9.97 1.83
CA GLY A 113 -11.03 10.98 0.76
C GLY A 113 -12.42 11.20 0.14
N LYS A 114 -13.46 10.43 0.50
CA LYS A 114 -14.78 10.53 -0.13
C LYS A 114 -15.73 11.58 0.48
N SER A 115 -15.25 12.44 1.37
CA SER A 115 -16.08 13.43 2.08
C SER A 115 -15.91 14.88 1.58
N TYR A 116 -15.38 15.10 0.39
CA TYR A 116 -15.29 16.44 -0.20
C TYR A 116 -15.93 16.47 -1.58
N SER A 117 -17.24 16.22 -1.65
CA SER A 117 -18.07 16.65 -2.77
C SER A 117 -19.47 16.97 -2.24
N SER A 118 -19.65 18.18 -1.79
CA SER A 118 -20.95 18.84 -1.71
C SER A 118 -20.85 20.13 -2.50
#